data_78e81313369b2c2fdf0980b365716fd3
#
_entry.id   78e81313369b2c2fdf0980b365716fd3
#
_cell.length_a   1.000
_cell.length_b   1.000
_cell.length_c   1.000
_cell.angle_alpha   90.00
_cell.angle_beta   90.00
_cell.angle_gamma   90.00
#
_symmetry.space_group_name_H-M   'P 1'
#
loop_
_entity.id
_entity.type
_entity.pdbx_description
1 polymer ?
#
loop_
_entity_poly.entity_id
_entity_poly.type
_entity_poly.pdbx_seq_one_letter_code
_entity_poly.pdbx_strand_id
1 'polypeptide(L)'
;MQIREFKITDYDKVMQLWKESGLVIRPGDDIEGVRLKLQRDPDLFLLAEENDEIVGVVMGAWDGRRGWINHLAVKPGLQRSRIGSRLLRELEERLAKKGARKVNAQVYQWNKGSIEFFKAAGYDVHDDLIMIGKMLGK
;
A
#
# COMPACT_ATOMS: atom_id res chain seq x y z
N MET A 1 -16.75 8.95 -2.35
CA MET A 1 -15.67 8.09 -1.86
C MET A 1 -15.03 8.70 -0.63
N GLN A 2 -14.84 7.91 0.40
CA GLN A 2 -14.23 8.34 1.67
C GLN A 2 -12.96 7.54 1.93
N ILE A 3 -11.91 8.22 2.39
CA ILE A 3 -10.67 7.56 2.83
C ILE A 3 -10.65 7.54 4.34
N ARG A 4 -10.39 6.37 4.91
CA ARG A 4 -10.27 6.19 6.36
C ARG A 4 -9.16 5.24 6.73
N GLU A 5 -8.81 5.19 8.00
CA GLU A 5 -7.81 4.26 8.50
C GLU A 5 -8.38 2.85 8.59
N PHE A 6 -7.53 1.87 8.31
CA PHE A 6 -7.84 0.46 8.43
C PHE A 6 -8.03 0.10 9.91
N LYS A 7 -8.98 -0.79 10.17
CA LYS A 7 -9.20 -1.40 11.48
C LYS A 7 -9.02 -2.91 11.33
N ILE A 8 -8.62 -3.59 12.40
CA ILE A 8 -8.37 -5.04 12.33
C ILE A 8 -9.62 -5.82 11.88
N THR A 9 -10.81 -5.29 12.13
CA THR A 9 -12.05 -5.90 11.67
C THR A 9 -12.22 -5.85 10.16
N ASP A 10 -11.42 -5.07 9.45
CA ASP A 10 -11.41 -4.99 7.98
C ASP A 10 -10.52 -6.07 7.35
N TYR A 11 -9.79 -6.84 8.16
CA TYR A 11 -8.73 -7.71 7.65
C TYR A 11 -9.21 -8.66 6.57
N ASP A 12 -10.31 -9.37 6.79
CA ASP A 12 -10.78 -10.38 5.83
C ASP A 12 -11.15 -9.75 4.48
N LYS A 13 -11.80 -8.59 4.51
CA LYS A 13 -12.18 -7.87 3.29
C LYS A 13 -10.96 -7.34 2.54
N VAL A 14 -9.97 -6.84 3.28
CA VAL A 14 -8.73 -6.35 2.68
C VAL A 14 -7.94 -7.51 2.08
N MET A 15 -7.83 -8.63 2.79
CA MET A 15 -7.14 -9.80 2.26
C MET A 15 -7.80 -10.28 0.97
N GLN A 16 -9.13 -10.28 0.92
CA GLN A 16 -9.86 -10.64 -0.29
C GLN A 16 -9.56 -9.66 -1.43
N LEU A 17 -9.53 -8.35 -1.14
CA LEU A 17 -9.22 -7.33 -2.14
C LEU A 17 -7.79 -7.52 -2.68
N TRP A 18 -6.83 -7.79 -1.79
CA TRP A 18 -5.46 -8.07 -2.22
C TRP A 18 -5.42 -9.24 -3.22
N LYS A 19 -6.10 -10.33 -2.89
CA LYS A 19 -6.14 -11.52 -3.76
C LYS A 19 -6.82 -11.23 -5.09
N GLU A 20 -7.96 -10.55 -5.05
CA GLU A 20 -8.72 -10.21 -6.26
C GLU A 20 -7.94 -9.27 -7.20
N SER A 21 -7.16 -8.37 -6.65
CA SER A 21 -6.37 -7.42 -7.43
C SER A 21 -5.07 -8.03 -7.97
N GLY A 22 -4.79 -9.30 -7.65
CA GLY A 22 -3.58 -9.98 -8.10
C GLY A 22 -2.34 -9.66 -7.29
N LEU A 23 -2.49 -9.04 -6.13
CA LEU A 23 -1.37 -8.71 -5.27
C LEU A 23 -0.79 -10.00 -4.67
N VAL A 24 0.53 -10.11 -4.68
CA VAL A 24 1.23 -11.27 -4.12
C VAL A 24 1.23 -11.17 -2.60
N ILE A 25 0.68 -12.20 -1.94
CA ILE A 25 0.68 -12.28 -0.48
C ILE A 25 2.09 -12.66 -0.01
N ARG A 26 2.60 -11.92 0.96
CA ARG A 26 3.99 -12.02 1.40
C ARG A 26 4.06 -12.25 2.92
N PRO A 27 5.23 -12.66 3.45
CA PRO A 27 5.41 -12.79 4.90
C PRO A 27 5.03 -11.50 5.63
N GLY A 28 4.25 -11.63 6.70
CA GLY A 28 3.74 -10.48 7.46
C GLY A 28 2.37 -10.00 7.03
N ASP A 29 1.80 -10.59 5.96
CA ASP A 29 0.44 -10.26 5.51
C ASP A 29 -0.64 -11.08 6.22
N ASP A 30 -0.25 -11.99 7.11
CA ASP A 30 -1.20 -12.68 7.97
C ASP A 30 -1.74 -11.73 9.04
N ILE A 31 -2.76 -12.17 9.76
CA ILE A 31 -3.44 -11.30 10.73
C ILE A 31 -2.49 -10.83 11.85
N GLU A 32 -1.55 -11.68 12.26
CA GLU A 32 -0.59 -11.30 13.30
C GLU A 32 0.38 -10.24 12.80
N GLY A 33 0.88 -10.38 11.58
CA GLY A 33 1.72 -9.38 10.95
C GLY A 33 1.02 -8.05 10.77
N VAL A 34 -0.24 -8.10 10.36
CA VAL A 34 -1.06 -6.89 10.21
C VAL A 34 -1.31 -6.22 11.56
N ARG A 35 -1.50 -7.00 12.65
CA ARG A 35 -1.63 -6.42 13.99
C ARG A 35 -0.38 -5.67 14.41
N LEU A 36 0.80 -6.25 14.15
CA LEU A 36 2.08 -5.58 14.43
C LEU A 36 2.19 -4.28 13.63
N LYS A 37 1.78 -4.32 12.37
CA LYS A 37 1.78 -3.14 11.50
C LYS A 37 0.90 -2.03 12.07
N LEU A 38 -0.30 -2.37 12.53
CA LEU A 38 -1.23 -1.41 13.11
C LEU A 38 -0.71 -0.79 14.40
N GLN A 39 0.02 -1.56 15.21
CA GLN A 39 0.62 -1.02 16.43
C GLN A 39 1.66 0.04 16.11
N ARG A 40 2.37 -0.13 15.02
CA ARG A 40 3.45 0.78 14.62
C ARG A 40 2.96 1.99 13.84
N ASP A 41 2.20 1.76 12.77
CA ASP A 41 1.82 2.79 11.81
C ASP A 41 0.31 2.80 11.56
N PRO A 42 -0.53 3.02 12.58
CA PRO A 42 -1.99 2.96 12.38
C PRO A 42 -2.49 4.03 11.42
N ASP A 43 -1.80 5.15 11.30
CA ASP A 43 -2.16 6.28 10.46
C ASP A 43 -1.68 6.13 9.00
N LEU A 44 -0.94 5.07 8.70
CA LEU A 44 -0.39 4.82 7.36
C LEU A 44 -1.02 3.63 6.65
N PHE A 45 -2.08 3.06 7.21
CA PHE A 45 -2.82 1.97 6.60
C PHE A 45 -4.22 2.49 6.29
N LEU A 46 -4.49 2.80 5.02
CA LEU A 46 -5.65 3.57 4.61
C LEU A 46 -6.54 2.78 3.65
N LEU A 47 -7.85 2.96 3.81
CA LEU A 47 -8.87 2.37 2.95
C LEU A 47 -9.65 3.44 2.21
N ALA A 48 -10.09 3.12 1.01
CA ALA A 48 -11.09 3.88 0.29
C ALA A 48 -12.40 3.12 0.34
N GLU A 49 -13.46 3.79 0.79
CA GLU A 49 -14.81 3.24 0.83
C GLU A 49 -15.74 3.99 -0.10
N GLU A 50 -16.63 3.23 -0.73
CA GLU A 50 -17.69 3.78 -1.56
C GLU A 50 -18.93 2.91 -1.39
N ASN A 51 -20.04 3.51 -1.01
CA ASN A 51 -21.31 2.78 -0.75
C ASN A 51 -21.11 1.61 0.23
N ASP A 52 -20.41 1.87 1.33
CA ASP A 52 -20.11 0.89 2.39
C ASP A 52 -19.26 -0.29 1.92
N GLU A 53 -18.61 -0.16 0.78
CA GLU A 53 -17.73 -1.20 0.22
C GLU A 53 -16.29 -0.69 0.18
N ILE A 54 -15.33 -1.54 0.55
CA ILE A 54 -13.92 -1.22 0.44
C ILE A 54 -13.51 -1.41 -1.03
N VAL A 55 -13.11 -0.31 -1.66
CA VAL A 55 -12.75 -0.31 -3.09
C VAL A 55 -11.27 -0.10 -3.34
N GLY A 56 -10.51 0.21 -2.31
CA GLY A 56 -9.06 0.37 -2.42
C GLY A 56 -8.40 0.34 -1.06
N VAL A 57 -7.11 0.04 -1.04
CA VAL A 57 -6.31 -0.02 0.18
C VAL A 57 -4.87 0.34 -0.14
N VAL A 58 -4.24 1.09 0.75
CA VAL A 58 -2.79 1.33 0.69
C VAL A 58 -2.20 1.10 2.08
N MET A 59 -1.10 0.35 2.13
CA MET A 59 -0.35 0.11 3.35
C MET A 59 1.02 0.76 3.20
N GLY A 60 1.26 1.81 4.00
CA GLY A 60 2.51 2.52 4.01
C GLY A 60 3.32 2.27 5.26
N ALA A 61 4.57 2.67 5.25
CA ALA A 61 5.48 2.54 6.38
C ALA A 61 6.36 3.77 6.49
N TRP A 62 6.77 4.07 7.71
CA TRP A 62 7.70 5.13 8.03
C TRP A 62 8.90 4.52 8.77
N ASP A 63 10.11 4.67 8.21
CA ASP A 63 11.30 4.08 8.82
C ASP A 63 12.07 5.08 9.71
N GLY A 64 11.52 6.28 9.92
CA GLY A 64 12.19 7.35 10.65
C GLY A 64 12.91 8.33 9.74
N ARG A 65 12.99 8.05 8.44
CA ARG A 65 13.67 8.89 7.46
C ARG A 65 12.94 8.93 6.12
N ARG A 66 12.43 7.80 5.65
CA ARG A 66 11.74 7.68 4.36
C ARG A 66 10.40 7.00 4.53
N GLY A 67 9.52 7.26 3.60
CA GLY A 67 8.26 6.54 3.52
C GLY A 67 8.36 5.37 2.55
N TRP A 68 7.53 4.35 2.77
CA TRP A 68 7.48 3.15 1.94
C TRP A 68 6.04 2.80 1.65
N ILE A 69 5.79 2.29 0.47
CA ILE A 69 4.49 1.73 0.09
C ILE A 69 4.67 0.23 0.00
N ASN A 70 3.99 -0.50 0.89
CA ASN A 70 4.10 -1.96 0.93
C ASN A 70 3.09 -2.63 0.02
N HIS A 71 1.86 -2.14 0.02
CA HIS A 71 0.78 -2.66 -0.80
C HIS A 71 -0.12 -1.50 -1.23
N LEU A 72 -0.53 -1.54 -2.48
CA LEU A 72 -1.54 -0.63 -3.00
C LEU A 72 -2.42 -1.45 -3.94
N ALA A 73 -3.69 -1.56 -3.62
CA ALA A 73 -4.62 -2.35 -4.41
C ALA A 73 -5.93 -1.59 -4.59
N VAL A 74 -6.50 -1.71 -5.78
CA VAL A 74 -7.80 -1.15 -6.13
C VAL A 74 -8.67 -2.27 -6.66
N LYS A 75 -9.95 -2.25 -6.31
CA LYS A 75 -10.90 -3.27 -6.74
C LYS A 75 -10.87 -3.45 -8.27
N PRO A 76 -10.83 -4.70 -8.77
CA PRO A 76 -10.88 -4.94 -10.22
C PRO A 76 -12.06 -4.24 -10.87
N GLY A 77 -11.81 -3.61 -12.01
CA GLY A 77 -12.81 -2.81 -12.71
C GLY A 77 -12.82 -1.34 -12.31
N LEU A 78 -12.18 -0.97 -11.20
CA LEU A 78 -12.12 0.41 -10.72
C LEU A 78 -10.73 1.03 -10.77
N GLN A 79 -9.74 0.35 -11.39
CA GLN A 79 -8.35 0.82 -11.39
C GLN A 79 -8.13 2.16 -12.08
N ARG A 80 -9.05 2.56 -12.97
CA ARG A 80 -8.92 3.84 -13.70
C ARG A 80 -9.77 4.96 -13.12
N SER A 81 -10.33 4.77 -11.93
CA SER A 81 -11.28 5.71 -11.31
C SER A 81 -10.62 6.69 -10.34
N ARG A 82 -9.29 6.82 -10.33
CA ARG A 82 -8.52 7.70 -9.44
C ARG A 82 -8.49 7.28 -7.98
N ILE A 83 -9.02 6.11 -7.64
CA ILE A 83 -9.01 5.62 -6.24
C ILE A 83 -7.56 5.46 -5.77
N GLY A 84 -6.73 4.78 -6.58
CA GLY A 84 -5.33 4.58 -6.25
C GLY A 84 -4.56 5.89 -6.09
N SER A 85 -4.79 6.84 -6.99
CA SER A 85 -4.13 8.15 -6.94
C SER A 85 -4.50 8.93 -5.67
N ARG A 86 -5.75 8.86 -5.26
CA ARG A 86 -6.20 9.56 -4.05
C ARG A 86 -5.64 8.92 -2.78
N LEU A 87 -5.63 7.59 -2.73
CA LEU A 87 -5.01 6.86 -1.61
C LEU A 87 -3.52 7.19 -1.51
N LEU A 88 -2.83 7.16 -2.64
CA LEU A 88 -1.40 7.47 -2.67
C LEU A 88 -1.13 8.89 -2.20
N ARG A 89 -1.90 9.85 -2.67
CA ARG A 89 -1.73 11.26 -2.27
C ARG A 89 -1.96 11.45 -0.77
N GLU A 90 -3.01 10.83 -0.23
CA GLU A 90 -3.27 10.92 1.22
C GLU A 90 -2.12 10.32 2.03
N LEU A 91 -1.60 9.18 1.58
CA LEU A 91 -0.45 8.55 2.24
C LEU A 91 0.79 9.45 2.17
N GLU A 92 1.07 10.01 0.99
CA GLU A 92 2.21 10.91 0.81
C GLU A 92 2.12 12.12 1.74
N GLU A 93 0.92 12.70 1.88
CA GLU A 93 0.72 13.85 2.77
C GLU A 93 1.01 13.47 4.23
N ARG A 94 0.55 12.30 4.66
CA ARG A 94 0.80 11.83 6.02
C ARG A 94 2.29 11.56 6.27
N LEU A 95 2.97 10.96 5.30
CA LEU A 95 4.40 10.71 5.38
C LEU A 95 5.20 12.02 5.38
N ALA A 96 4.81 12.99 4.56
CA ALA A 96 5.48 14.29 4.52
C ALA A 96 5.39 15.01 5.87
N LYS A 97 4.24 14.92 6.54
CA LYS A 97 4.07 15.51 7.87
C LYS A 97 4.97 14.87 8.92
N LYS A 98 5.37 13.61 8.72
CA LYS A 98 6.33 12.94 9.62
C LYS A 98 7.78 13.34 9.33
N GLY A 99 8.03 13.97 8.19
CA GLY A 99 9.35 14.41 7.78
C GLY A 99 9.94 13.64 6.60
N ALA A 100 9.17 12.78 5.95
CA ALA A 100 9.66 12.03 4.80
C ALA A 100 9.95 12.99 3.64
N ARG A 101 11.16 12.90 3.07
CA ARG A 101 11.55 13.65 1.88
C ARG A 101 11.46 12.77 0.62
N LYS A 102 11.24 11.48 0.81
CA LYS A 102 11.13 10.54 -0.28
C LYS A 102 10.24 9.39 0.13
N VAL A 103 9.45 8.90 -0.82
CA VAL A 103 8.62 7.71 -0.65
C VAL A 103 9.05 6.71 -1.72
N ASN A 104 9.33 5.48 -1.31
CA ASN A 104 9.68 4.39 -2.22
C ASN A 104 8.59 3.34 -2.23
N ALA A 105 8.46 2.65 -3.35
CA ALA A 105 7.57 1.50 -3.49
C ALA A 105 8.37 0.35 -4.09
N GLN A 106 8.01 -0.88 -3.71
CA GLN A 106 8.56 -2.08 -4.32
C GLN A 106 7.50 -2.68 -5.22
N VAL A 107 7.83 -2.82 -6.49
CA VAL A 107 6.91 -3.32 -7.52
C VAL A 107 7.62 -4.43 -8.27
N TYR A 108 6.92 -5.56 -8.48
CA TYR A 108 7.49 -6.63 -9.30
C TYR A 108 7.75 -6.13 -10.71
N GLN A 109 8.89 -6.51 -11.28
CA GLN A 109 9.28 -6.08 -12.62
C GLN A 109 8.25 -6.45 -13.69
N TRP A 110 7.54 -7.57 -13.50
CA TRP A 110 6.52 -8.01 -14.45
C TRP A 110 5.22 -7.21 -14.35
N ASN A 111 5.02 -6.44 -13.27
CA ASN A 111 3.78 -5.72 -13.03
C ASN A 111 3.84 -4.34 -13.71
N LYS A 112 3.68 -4.36 -15.02
CA LYS A 112 3.81 -3.14 -15.84
C LYS A 112 2.74 -2.11 -15.51
N GLY A 113 1.54 -2.54 -15.16
CA GLY A 113 0.45 -1.62 -14.80
C GLY A 113 0.79 -0.78 -13.58
N SER A 114 1.34 -1.42 -12.53
CA SER A 114 1.77 -0.70 -11.33
C SER A 114 2.94 0.24 -11.62
N ILE A 115 3.90 -0.21 -12.43
CA ILE A 115 5.04 0.63 -12.79
C ILE A 115 4.56 1.90 -13.50
N GLU A 116 3.67 1.76 -14.48
CA GLU A 116 3.14 2.91 -15.19
C GLU A 116 2.31 3.83 -14.27
N PHE A 117 1.55 3.24 -13.34
CA PHE A 117 0.81 4.00 -12.35
C PHE A 117 1.73 4.89 -11.51
N PHE A 118 2.82 4.32 -10.98
CA PHE A 118 3.76 5.09 -10.17
C PHE A 118 4.51 6.12 -10.99
N LYS A 119 4.90 5.81 -12.22
CA LYS A 119 5.54 6.78 -13.10
C LYS A 119 4.63 7.97 -13.37
N ALA A 120 3.34 7.72 -13.62
CA ALA A 120 2.36 8.79 -13.82
C ALA A 120 2.18 9.65 -12.57
N ALA A 121 2.41 9.07 -11.38
CA ALA A 121 2.34 9.78 -10.11
C ALA A 121 3.63 10.52 -9.75
N GLY A 122 4.63 10.51 -10.64
CA GLY A 122 5.87 11.23 -10.43
C GLY A 122 7.01 10.40 -9.84
N TYR A 123 6.86 9.10 -9.77
CA TYR A 123 7.90 8.21 -9.24
C TYR A 123 8.89 7.82 -10.35
N ASP A 124 10.16 7.73 -9.99
CA ASP A 124 11.21 7.28 -10.89
C ASP A 124 11.55 5.82 -10.62
N VAL A 125 11.77 5.05 -11.68
CA VAL A 125 12.17 3.65 -11.55
C VAL A 125 13.66 3.58 -11.23
N HIS A 126 14.01 2.87 -10.15
CA HIS A 126 15.40 2.65 -9.74
C HIS A 126 15.83 1.25 -10.18
N ASP A 127 16.17 1.08 -11.44
CA ASP A 127 16.52 -0.21 -12.03
C ASP A 127 17.97 -0.65 -11.73
N ASP A 128 18.75 0.21 -11.08
CA ASP A 128 20.08 -0.11 -10.57
C ASP A 128 20.09 -0.79 -9.21
N LEU A 129 18.91 -0.96 -8.60
CA LEU A 129 18.76 -1.57 -7.28
C LEU A 129 18.11 -2.94 -7.37
N ILE A 130 18.49 -3.83 -6.47
CA ILE A 130 17.81 -5.10 -6.28
C ILE A 130 17.42 -5.25 -4.81
N MET A 131 16.34 -5.98 -4.57
CA MET A 131 15.90 -6.29 -3.23
C MET A 131 16.58 -7.58 -2.75
N ILE A 132 17.17 -7.54 -1.57
CA ILE A 132 17.78 -8.72 -0.95
C ILE A 132 17.10 -8.94 0.39
N GLY A 133 16.53 -10.11 0.61
CA GLY A 133 15.75 -10.41 1.81
C GLY A 133 16.11 -11.75 2.41
N LYS A 134 15.83 -11.89 3.70
CA LYS A 134 16.05 -13.14 4.43
C LYS A 134 14.91 -13.33 5.42
N MET A 135 14.35 -14.53 5.45
CA MET A 135 13.36 -14.88 6.47
C MET A 135 14.02 -15.01 7.84
N LEU A 136 13.37 -14.44 8.86
CA LEU A 136 13.80 -14.60 10.26
C LEU A 136 12.73 -15.45 10.95
N GLY A 137 13.01 -16.74 11.04
CA GLY A 137 12.07 -17.68 11.61
C GLY A 137 11.06 -18.19 10.58
N LYS A 138 9.83 -18.39 11.02
CA LYS A 138 8.78 -19.05 10.20
C LYS A 138 8.26 -18.19 9.08
#